data_c6cb4af7da1caa69f49322a40e101155
#
_entry.id   c6cb4af7da1caa69f49322a40e101155
#
_cell.length_a   1.000
_cell.length_b   1.000
_cell.length_c   1.000
_cell.angle_alpha   90.00
_cell.angle_beta   90.00
_cell.angle_gamma   90.00
#
_symmetry.space_group_name_H-M   'P 1'
#
loop_
_entity.id
_entity.type
_entity.pdbx_description
1 polymer ?
#
loop_
_entity_poly.entity_id
_entity_poly.type
_entity_poly.pdbx_seq_one_letter_code
_entity_poly.pdbx_strand_id
1 'polypeptide(L)'
;MIWLILGLVIWSAAHLFKRVAPRQREALGNKGRALVALLVLISLGLMIMGYRAAETEFLYALPMWTWHVNNAAMLAALFLMDIGRVKGVVRTKIRHPMLWGVTIWAAAHLMVNGDTAAVVLFGGLGLWALVEMAVINRAEGPWTPPERGSYAKDAMMLAAAAVLFAVIAGIHYWLGYSVIAALN
;
A
#
# COMPACT_ATOMS: atom_id res chain seq x y z
N MET A 1 6.44 14.80 -12.91
CA MET A 1 5.48 15.00 -11.78
C MET A 1 4.01 14.84 -12.19
N ILE A 2 3.50 15.45 -13.27
CA ILE A 2 2.06 15.44 -13.64
C ILE A 2 1.49 14.03 -13.82
N TRP A 3 2.21 13.12 -14.48
CA TRP A 3 1.77 11.73 -14.67
C TRP A 3 1.64 10.95 -13.37
N LEU A 4 2.52 11.23 -12.40
CA LEU A 4 2.47 10.65 -11.07
C LEU A 4 1.20 11.08 -10.32
N ILE A 5 0.90 12.37 -10.33
CA ILE A 5 -0.30 12.92 -9.69
C ILE A 5 -1.56 12.38 -10.38
N LEU A 6 -1.59 12.36 -11.72
CA LEU A 6 -2.72 11.81 -12.47
C LEU A 6 -2.96 10.33 -12.13
N GLY A 7 -1.89 9.54 -12.03
CA GLY A 7 -1.96 8.15 -11.58
C GLY A 7 -2.58 8.01 -10.20
N LEU A 8 -2.14 8.82 -9.22
CA LEU A 8 -2.71 8.83 -7.87
C LEU A 8 -4.19 9.22 -7.83
N VAL A 9 -4.59 10.20 -8.64
CA VAL A 9 -6.00 10.62 -8.73
C VAL A 9 -6.86 9.51 -9.32
N ILE A 10 -6.42 8.88 -10.42
CA ILE A 10 -7.15 7.76 -11.05
C ILE A 10 -7.22 6.56 -10.09
N TRP A 11 -6.12 6.22 -9.41
CA TRP A 11 -6.07 5.17 -8.39
C TRP A 11 -7.13 5.40 -7.31
N SER A 12 -7.11 6.58 -6.72
CA SER A 12 -8.03 6.95 -5.64
C SER A 12 -9.49 6.94 -6.10
N ALA A 13 -9.78 7.54 -7.27
CA ALA A 13 -11.12 7.55 -7.83
C ALA A 13 -11.64 6.13 -8.14
N ALA A 14 -10.79 5.27 -8.72
CA ALA A 14 -11.18 3.89 -9.07
C ALA A 14 -11.50 3.06 -7.82
N HIS A 15 -10.71 3.18 -6.75
CA HIS A 15 -10.96 2.45 -5.50
C HIS A 15 -12.17 2.99 -4.73
N LEU A 16 -12.32 4.31 -4.64
CA LEU A 16 -13.44 4.96 -3.96
C LEU A 16 -14.76 4.85 -4.73
N PHE A 17 -14.73 4.53 -6.04
CA PHE A 17 -15.90 4.56 -6.92
C PHE A 17 -17.11 3.80 -6.36
N LYS A 18 -16.88 2.58 -5.85
CA LYS A 18 -17.94 1.74 -5.26
C LYS A 18 -18.60 2.40 -4.05
N ARG A 19 -17.88 3.23 -3.31
CA ARG A 19 -18.35 3.84 -2.06
C ARG A 19 -18.97 5.21 -2.28
N VAL A 20 -18.40 5.99 -3.21
CA VAL A 20 -18.88 7.36 -3.51
C VAL A 20 -20.05 7.36 -4.47
N ALA A 21 -20.06 6.43 -5.44
CA ALA A 21 -21.10 6.34 -6.47
C ALA A 21 -21.65 4.90 -6.60
N PRO A 22 -22.25 4.33 -5.52
CA PRO A 22 -22.67 2.92 -5.49
C PRO A 22 -23.69 2.57 -6.57
N ARG A 23 -24.69 3.43 -6.82
CA ARG A 23 -25.72 3.20 -7.83
C ARG A 23 -25.13 3.12 -9.24
N GLN A 24 -24.22 4.04 -9.60
CA GLN A 24 -23.54 4.07 -10.90
C GLN A 24 -22.65 2.83 -11.05
N ARG A 25 -21.94 2.46 -9.97
CA ARG A 25 -21.10 1.27 -9.95
C ARG A 25 -21.89 -0.02 -10.14
N GLU A 26 -23.07 -0.11 -9.52
CA GLU A 26 -23.98 -1.25 -9.62
C GLU A 26 -24.61 -1.37 -11.01
N ALA A 27 -25.06 -0.25 -11.60
CA ALA A 27 -25.63 -0.19 -12.95
C ALA A 27 -24.67 -0.70 -14.04
N LEU A 28 -23.36 -0.59 -13.81
CA LEU A 28 -22.33 -1.11 -14.73
C LEU A 28 -22.12 -2.63 -14.62
N GLY A 29 -22.61 -3.29 -13.56
CA GLY A 29 -22.47 -4.73 -13.34
C GLY A 29 -21.04 -5.25 -13.52
N ASN A 30 -20.85 -6.30 -14.32
CA ASN A 30 -19.53 -6.87 -14.63
C ASN A 30 -18.62 -5.93 -15.42
N LYS A 31 -19.16 -5.10 -16.32
CA LYS A 31 -18.40 -4.08 -17.05
C LYS A 31 -17.74 -3.08 -16.09
N GLY A 32 -18.42 -2.74 -14.99
CA GLY A 32 -17.85 -1.87 -13.98
C GLY A 32 -16.66 -2.49 -13.20
N ARG A 33 -16.62 -3.82 -13.04
CA ARG A 33 -15.42 -4.49 -12.47
C ARG A 33 -14.24 -4.39 -13.44
N ALA A 34 -14.48 -4.67 -14.72
CA ALA A 34 -13.47 -4.56 -15.77
C ALA A 34 -12.95 -3.11 -15.90
N LEU A 35 -13.85 -2.13 -15.88
CA LEU A 35 -13.47 -0.71 -15.90
C LEU A 35 -12.57 -0.32 -14.72
N VAL A 36 -12.96 -0.68 -13.49
CA VAL A 36 -12.13 -0.39 -12.30
C VAL A 36 -10.77 -1.08 -12.40
N ALA A 37 -10.72 -2.36 -12.80
CA ALA A 37 -9.46 -3.06 -12.98
C ALA A 37 -8.56 -2.39 -14.04
N LEU A 38 -9.12 -1.96 -15.16
CA LEU A 38 -8.40 -1.23 -16.19
C LEU A 38 -7.87 0.11 -15.68
N LEU A 39 -8.69 0.89 -14.98
CA LEU A 39 -8.27 2.16 -14.39
C LEU A 39 -7.14 1.99 -13.36
N VAL A 40 -7.22 0.94 -12.54
CA VAL A 40 -6.15 0.60 -11.58
C VAL A 40 -4.85 0.25 -12.31
N LEU A 41 -4.89 -0.55 -13.40
CA LEU A 41 -3.71 -0.87 -14.19
C LEU A 41 -3.11 0.38 -14.87
N ILE A 42 -3.96 1.21 -15.47
CA ILE A 42 -3.53 2.48 -16.08
C ILE A 42 -2.89 3.39 -15.01
N SER A 43 -3.53 3.53 -13.85
CA SER A 43 -3.01 4.38 -12.78
C SER A 43 -1.66 3.91 -12.27
N LEU A 44 -1.47 2.58 -12.12
CA LEU A 44 -0.18 2.00 -11.74
C LEU A 44 0.90 2.31 -12.80
N GLY A 45 0.59 2.13 -14.08
CA GLY A 45 1.50 2.49 -15.17
C GLY A 45 1.88 3.97 -15.15
N LEU A 46 0.90 4.86 -14.95
CA LEU A 46 1.14 6.31 -14.84
C LEU A 46 1.99 6.68 -13.62
N MET A 47 1.74 6.03 -12.46
CA MET A 47 2.56 6.24 -11.26
C MET A 47 4.01 5.81 -11.48
N ILE A 48 4.24 4.63 -12.07
CA ILE A 48 5.59 4.12 -12.35
C ILE A 48 6.31 5.04 -13.33
N MET A 49 5.69 5.36 -14.46
CA MET A 49 6.27 6.25 -15.46
C MET A 49 6.51 7.65 -14.91
N GLY A 50 5.52 8.18 -14.19
CA GLY A 50 5.58 9.51 -13.63
C GLY A 50 6.63 9.65 -12.54
N TYR A 51 6.82 8.62 -11.70
CA TYR A 51 7.86 8.57 -10.68
C TYR A 51 9.26 8.53 -11.32
N ARG A 52 9.45 7.65 -12.31
CA ARG A 52 10.75 7.50 -13.00
C ARG A 52 11.15 8.71 -13.85
N ALA A 53 10.18 9.43 -14.39
CA ALA A 53 10.40 10.60 -15.23
C ALA A 53 10.30 11.94 -14.47
N ALA A 54 10.08 11.89 -13.14
CA ALA A 54 9.97 13.11 -12.35
C ALA A 54 11.35 13.76 -12.17
N GLU A 55 11.43 15.04 -12.43
CA GLU A 55 12.48 15.87 -11.88
C GLU A 55 12.21 16.02 -10.39
N THR A 56 13.17 15.60 -9.57
CA THR A 56 13.02 15.54 -8.11
C THR A 56 13.92 16.53 -7.42
N GLU A 57 13.41 17.14 -6.36
CA GLU A 57 14.19 17.95 -5.43
C GLU A 57 14.36 17.18 -4.13
N PHE A 58 15.56 17.22 -3.58
CA PHE A 58 15.82 16.66 -2.27
C PHE A 58 15.18 17.55 -1.19
N LEU A 59 14.41 16.97 -0.30
CA LEU A 59 13.69 17.67 0.77
C LEU A 59 14.30 17.41 2.15
N TYR A 60 14.61 16.14 2.45
CA TYR A 60 15.15 15.74 3.76
C TYR A 60 15.87 14.40 3.69
N ALA A 61 16.77 14.19 4.65
CA ALA A 61 17.30 12.88 5.01
C ALA A 61 17.10 12.64 6.51
N LEU A 62 16.71 11.43 6.87
CA LEU A 62 16.63 11.00 8.24
C LEU A 62 17.89 10.22 8.65
N PRO A 63 18.20 10.11 9.97
CA PRO A 63 19.37 9.38 10.44
C PRO A 63 19.39 7.92 9.99
N MET A 64 20.58 7.33 9.84
CA MET A 64 20.76 5.97 9.31
C MET A 64 19.97 4.88 10.06
N TRP A 65 19.70 5.04 11.36
CA TRP A 65 18.91 4.07 12.12
C TRP A 65 17.47 3.90 11.59
N THR A 66 16.93 4.89 10.86
CA THR A 66 15.60 4.81 10.26
C THR A 66 15.49 3.70 9.21
N TRP A 67 16.59 3.28 8.59
CA TRP A 67 16.61 2.13 7.68
C TRP A 67 16.25 0.83 8.37
N HIS A 68 16.67 0.64 9.63
CA HIS A 68 16.28 -0.54 10.40
C HIS A 68 14.80 -0.52 10.75
N VAL A 69 14.28 0.65 11.12
CA VAL A 69 12.84 0.84 11.37
C VAL A 69 12.04 0.62 10.09
N ASN A 70 12.50 1.18 8.95
CA ASN A 70 11.90 0.94 7.65
C ASN A 70 11.79 -0.56 7.35
N ASN A 71 12.88 -1.32 7.48
CA ASN A 71 12.88 -2.74 7.15
C ASN A 71 11.94 -3.55 8.07
N ALA A 72 11.89 -3.23 9.36
CA ALA A 72 10.93 -3.84 10.28
C ALA A 72 9.47 -3.47 9.93
N ALA A 73 9.22 -2.20 9.61
CA ALA A 73 7.92 -1.71 9.17
C ALA A 73 7.48 -2.34 7.84
N MET A 74 8.41 -2.56 6.90
CA MET A 74 8.13 -3.25 5.63
C MET A 74 7.69 -4.69 5.84
N LEU A 75 8.33 -5.43 6.76
CA LEU A 75 7.90 -6.78 7.10
C LEU A 75 6.50 -6.78 7.72
N ALA A 76 6.22 -5.85 8.63
CA ALA A 76 4.89 -5.68 9.22
C ALA A 76 3.84 -5.30 8.17
N ALA A 77 4.17 -4.41 7.23
CA ALA A 77 3.30 -4.01 6.12
C ALA A 77 2.92 -5.19 5.24
N LEU A 78 3.90 -5.98 4.78
CA LEU A 78 3.67 -7.18 3.96
C LEU A 78 2.82 -8.22 4.70
N PHE A 79 3.08 -8.45 5.98
CA PHE A 79 2.25 -9.32 6.81
C PHE A 79 0.80 -8.83 6.87
N LEU A 80 0.57 -7.54 7.12
CA LEU A 80 -0.77 -6.97 7.20
C LEU A 80 -1.50 -6.98 5.86
N MET A 81 -0.82 -6.78 4.75
CA MET A 81 -1.43 -6.80 3.42
C MET A 81 -2.05 -8.15 3.08
N ASP A 82 -1.51 -9.25 3.59
CA ASP A 82 -1.95 -10.60 3.27
C ASP A 82 -2.73 -11.32 4.38
N ILE A 83 -2.63 -10.86 5.63
CA ILE A 83 -3.23 -11.54 6.79
C ILE A 83 -4.76 -11.73 6.68
N GLY A 84 -5.43 -10.87 5.93
CA GLY A 84 -6.88 -10.96 5.66
C GLY A 84 -7.30 -12.19 4.87
N ARG A 85 -6.38 -12.84 4.15
CA ARG A 85 -6.65 -14.00 3.27
C ARG A 85 -6.77 -15.32 4.01
N VAL A 86 -6.26 -15.40 5.23
CA VAL A 86 -6.25 -16.64 6.02
C VAL A 86 -7.08 -16.49 7.30
N LYS A 87 -7.58 -17.61 7.80
CA LYS A 87 -8.32 -17.66 9.08
C LYS A 87 -7.32 -17.70 10.25
N GLY A 88 -6.62 -16.57 10.46
CA GLY A 88 -5.73 -16.35 11.59
C GLY A 88 -6.41 -15.65 12.77
N VAL A 89 -5.63 -15.30 13.79
CA VAL A 89 -6.08 -14.57 14.98
C VAL A 89 -5.96 -13.07 14.76
N VAL A 90 -4.85 -12.59 14.16
CA VAL A 90 -4.56 -11.16 14.01
C VAL A 90 -5.66 -10.44 13.21
N ARG A 91 -6.20 -11.06 12.15
CA ARG A 91 -7.29 -10.48 11.36
C ARG A 91 -8.55 -10.15 12.16
N THR A 92 -8.74 -10.78 13.33
CA THR A 92 -9.90 -10.51 14.21
C THR A 92 -9.70 -9.27 15.08
N LYS A 93 -8.54 -8.65 15.03
CA LYS A 93 -8.18 -7.46 15.81
C LYS A 93 -8.07 -6.20 14.97
N ILE A 94 -7.98 -6.34 13.64
CA ILE A 94 -7.72 -5.23 12.73
C ILE A 94 -8.78 -5.26 11.62
N ARG A 95 -9.61 -4.21 11.54
CA ARG A 95 -10.70 -4.13 10.57
C ARG A 95 -10.20 -4.07 9.12
N HIS A 96 -9.14 -3.30 8.85
CA HIS A 96 -8.62 -3.03 7.51
C HIS A 96 -7.13 -3.38 7.41
N PRO A 97 -6.74 -4.65 7.58
CA PRO A 97 -5.32 -4.99 7.68
C PRO A 97 -4.54 -4.61 6.41
N MET A 98 -5.11 -4.81 5.21
CA MET A 98 -4.46 -4.43 3.95
C MET A 98 -4.20 -2.92 3.85
N LEU A 99 -5.19 -2.09 4.20
CA LEU A 99 -5.04 -0.63 4.13
C LEU A 99 -4.06 -0.11 5.19
N TRP A 100 -4.04 -0.72 6.39
CA TRP A 100 -3.00 -0.46 7.37
C TRP A 100 -1.62 -0.88 6.86
N GLY A 101 -1.52 -2.02 6.18
CA GLY A 101 -0.29 -2.43 5.50
C GLY A 101 0.20 -1.39 4.50
N VAL A 102 -0.69 -0.85 3.65
CA VAL A 102 -0.34 0.24 2.71
C VAL A 102 0.08 1.50 3.44
N THR A 103 -0.60 1.89 4.53
CA THR A 103 -0.24 3.07 5.32
C THR A 103 1.15 2.93 5.93
N ILE A 104 1.46 1.77 6.53
CA ILE A 104 2.77 1.49 7.12
C ILE A 104 3.86 1.44 6.03
N TRP A 105 3.57 0.78 4.90
CA TRP A 105 4.46 0.73 3.73
C TRP A 105 4.81 2.14 3.23
N ALA A 106 3.82 3.00 3.10
CA ALA A 106 4.01 4.38 2.65
C ALA A 106 4.86 5.19 3.64
N ALA A 107 4.53 5.11 4.94
CA ALA A 107 5.29 5.79 5.99
C ALA A 107 6.75 5.29 6.04
N ALA A 108 6.96 3.97 5.92
CA ALA A 108 8.30 3.38 5.90
C ALA A 108 9.14 3.91 4.73
N HIS A 109 8.56 3.96 3.52
CA HIS A 109 9.26 4.51 2.36
C HIS A 109 9.61 6.00 2.52
N LEU A 110 8.73 6.79 3.14
CA LEU A 110 9.01 8.20 3.43
C LEU A 110 10.17 8.39 4.45
N MET A 111 10.45 7.39 5.28
CA MET A 111 11.60 7.48 6.21
C MET A 111 12.95 7.38 5.50
N VAL A 112 13.00 6.80 4.32
CA VAL A 112 14.26 6.53 3.59
C VAL A 112 14.31 7.14 2.20
N ASN A 113 13.23 7.78 1.76
CA ASN A 113 13.14 8.48 0.47
C ASN A 113 12.61 9.90 0.70
N GLY A 114 13.50 10.88 0.78
CA GLY A 114 13.18 12.26 1.12
C GLY A 114 13.24 13.21 -0.10
N ASP A 115 12.71 12.79 -1.23
CA ASP A 115 12.57 13.63 -2.42
C ASP A 115 11.09 13.95 -2.74
N THR A 116 10.88 14.94 -3.61
CA THR A 116 9.53 15.42 -3.96
C THR A 116 8.65 14.33 -4.58
N ALA A 117 9.20 13.45 -5.43
CA ALA A 117 8.41 12.39 -6.06
C ALA A 117 8.02 11.31 -5.05
N ALA A 118 8.94 10.97 -4.13
CA ALA A 118 8.67 10.03 -3.04
C ALA A 118 7.56 10.56 -2.11
N VAL A 119 7.63 11.84 -1.74
CA VAL A 119 6.58 12.47 -0.90
C VAL A 119 5.23 12.46 -1.60
N VAL A 120 5.17 12.76 -2.89
CA VAL A 120 3.92 12.71 -3.66
C VAL A 120 3.40 11.28 -3.77
N LEU A 121 4.24 10.30 -4.14
CA LEU A 121 3.81 8.91 -4.32
C LEU A 121 3.38 8.27 -3.01
N PHE A 122 4.29 8.19 -2.06
CA PHE A 122 4.05 7.47 -0.80
C PHE A 122 3.08 8.25 0.10
N GLY A 123 3.23 9.58 0.20
CA GLY A 123 2.28 10.42 0.92
C GLY A 123 0.86 10.33 0.33
N GLY A 124 0.75 10.37 -1.00
CA GLY A 124 -0.53 10.24 -1.72
C GLY A 124 -1.20 8.89 -1.50
N LEU A 125 -0.46 7.77 -1.61
CA LEU A 125 -0.99 6.43 -1.38
C LEU A 125 -1.31 6.17 0.10
N GLY A 126 -0.49 6.67 1.03
CA GLY A 126 -0.77 6.59 2.46
C GLY A 126 -2.04 7.36 2.83
N LEU A 127 -2.18 8.59 2.34
CA LEU A 127 -3.39 9.39 2.55
C LEU A 127 -4.62 8.72 1.92
N TRP A 128 -4.51 8.21 0.69
CA TRP A 128 -5.59 7.43 0.07
C TRP A 128 -6.03 6.26 0.96
N ALA A 129 -5.10 5.48 1.52
CA ALA A 129 -5.43 4.34 2.35
C ALA A 129 -6.20 4.76 3.63
N LEU A 130 -5.81 5.87 4.25
CA LEU A 130 -6.52 6.43 5.42
C LEU A 130 -7.92 6.91 5.04
N VAL A 131 -8.07 7.62 3.92
CA VAL A 131 -9.36 8.09 3.40
C VAL A 131 -10.26 6.90 3.04
N GLU A 132 -9.74 5.87 2.37
CA GLU A 132 -10.48 4.65 2.04
C GLU A 132 -11.02 3.96 3.31
N MET A 133 -10.19 3.82 4.37
CA MET A 133 -10.64 3.29 5.66
C MET A 133 -11.79 4.11 6.26
N ALA A 134 -11.66 5.44 6.24
CA ALA A 134 -12.70 6.33 6.77
C ALA A 134 -14.01 6.21 5.98
N VAL A 135 -13.94 6.17 4.65
CA VAL A 135 -15.09 6.03 3.76
C VAL A 135 -15.78 4.67 3.94
N ILE A 136 -14.99 3.57 4.04
CA ILE A 136 -15.54 2.23 4.31
C ILE A 136 -16.23 2.20 5.69
N ASN A 137 -15.59 2.74 6.72
CA ASN A 137 -16.14 2.79 8.07
C ASN A 137 -17.49 3.53 8.11
N ARG A 138 -17.56 4.66 7.40
CA ARG A 138 -18.80 5.44 7.29
C ARG A 138 -19.90 4.69 6.53
N ALA A 139 -19.55 3.99 5.47
CA ALA A 139 -20.52 3.31 4.61
C ALA A 139 -21.04 1.99 5.22
N GLU A 140 -20.19 1.26 5.93
CA GLU A 140 -20.51 -0.08 6.46
C GLU A 140 -20.93 -0.08 7.94
N GLY A 141 -20.68 1.01 8.68
CA GLY A 141 -21.03 1.13 10.09
C GLY A 141 -20.16 0.24 11.00
N PRO A 142 -20.72 -0.24 12.13
CA PRO A 142 -19.99 -1.04 13.12
C PRO A 142 -19.39 -2.30 12.51
N TRP A 143 -18.16 -2.62 12.91
CA TRP A 143 -17.45 -3.80 12.44
C TRP A 143 -17.68 -4.99 13.37
N THR A 144 -18.06 -6.12 12.79
CA THR A 144 -18.09 -7.41 13.48
C THR A 144 -16.82 -8.18 13.11
N PRO A 145 -15.94 -8.48 14.08
CA PRO A 145 -14.75 -9.27 13.82
C PRO A 145 -15.11 -10.63 13.22
N PRO A 146 -14.35 -11.12 12.24
CA PRO A 146 -14.56 -12.47 11.71
C PRO A 146 -14.21 -13.53 12.75
N GLU A 147 -14.67 -14.78 12.54
CA GLU A 147 -14.33 -15.89 13.42
C GLU A 147 -12.82 -16.00 13.63
N ARG A 148 -12.45 -16.25 14.89
CA ARG A 148 -11.08 -16.48 15.28
C ARG A 148 -10.56 -17.80 14.69
N GLY A 149 -9.43 -17.71 14.03
CA GLY A 149 -8.71 -18.87 13.52
C GLY A 149 -7.54 -19.28 14.42
N SER A 150 -6.45 -19.76 13.84
CA SER A 150 -5.28 -20.25 14.57
C SER A 150 -4.04 -19.35 14.42
N TYR A 151 -3.23 -19.28 15.47
CA TYR A 151 -1.92 -18.63 15.41
C TYR A 151 -0.95 -19.29 14.40
N ALA A 152 -1.11 -20.58 14.11
CA ALA A 152 -0.32 -21.26 13.08
C ALA A 152 -0.52 -20.63 11.69
N LYS A 153 -1.74 -20.14 11.38
CA LYS A 153 -2.01 -19.39 10.15
C LYS A 153 -1.33 -18.03 10.13
N ASP A 154 -1.31 -17.34 11.27
CA ASP A 154 -0.59 -16.06 11.38
C ASP A 154 0.93 -16.27 11.24
N ALA A 155 1.49 -17.30 11.87
CA ALA A 155 2.91 -17.65 11.73
C ALA A 155 3.28 -18.02 10.29
N MET A 156 2.42 -18.78 9.60
CA MET A 156 2.60 -19.10 8.18
C MET A 156 2.63 -17.83 7.32
N MET A 157 1.72 -16.88 7.57
CA MET A 157 1.69 -15.62 6.83
C MET A 157 2.90 -14.74 7.14
N LEU A 158 3.39 -14.74 8.39
CA LEU A 158 4.61 -14.02 8.74
C LEU A 158 5.83 -14.63 8.02
N ALA A 159 5.93 -15.94 7.94
CA ALA A 159 6.98 -16.60 7.17
C ALA A 159 6.88 -16.26 5.68
N ALA A 160 5.68 -16.28 5.11
CA ALA A 160 5.47 -15.86 3.71
C ALA A 160 5.85 -14.39 3.48
N ALA A 161 5.48 -13.49 4.41
CA ALA A 161 5.88 -12.09 4.36
C ALA A 161 7.40 -11.91 4.43
N ALA A 162 8.11 -12.71 5.25
CA ALA A 162 9.57 -12.67 5.33
C ALA A 162 10.22 -13.12 4.01
N VAL A 163 9.71 -14.18 3.38
CA VAL A 163 10.17 -14.62 2.06
C VAL A 163 9.92 -13.56 1.01
N LEU A 164 8.71 -12.99 0.99
CA LEU A 164 8.36 -11.92 0.05
C LEU A 164 9.21 -10.67 0.26
N PHE A 165 9.49 -10.30 1.51
CA PHE A 165 10.39 -9.21 1.83
C PHE A 165 11.81 -9.47 1.26
N ALA A 166 12.36 -10.68 1.45
CA ALA A 166 13.66 -11.02 0.91
C ALA A 166 13.70 -10.97 -0.62
N VAL A 167 12.64 -11.44 -1.29
CA VAL A 167 12.51 -11.36 -2.77
C VAL A 167 12.46 -9.90 -3.24
N ILE A 168 11.62 -9.08 -2.61
CA ILE A 168 11.49 -7.66 -2.96
C ILE A 168 12.80 -6.92 -2.69
N ALA A 169 13.46 -7.17 -1.57
CA ALA A 169 14.78 -6.61 -1.25
C ALA A 169 15.82 -6.97 -2.30
N GLY A 170 15.85 -8.25 -2.73
CA GLY A 170 16.72 -8.72 -3.80
C GLY A 170 16.45 -8.02 -5.14
N ILE A 171 15.17 -7.80 -5.50
CA ILE A 171 14.79 -7.06 -6.71
C ILE A 171 15.26 -5.60 -6.61
N HIS A 172 15.07 -4.95 -5.46
CA HIS A 172 15.56 -3.58 -5.26
C HIS A 172 17.08 -3.50 -5.43
N TYR A 173 17.80 -4.42 -4.80
CA TYR A 173 19.25 -4.49 -4.93
C TYR A 173 19.69 -4.68 -6.39
N TRP A 174 19.04 -5.59 -7.11
CA TRP A 174 19.31 -5.83 -8.54
C TRP A 174 19.03 -4.58 -9.40
N LEU A 175 18.03 -3.77 -9.03
CA LEU A 175 17.69 -2.51 -9.71
C LEU A 175 18.60 -1.35 -9.28
N GLY A 176 19.59 -1.55 -8.39
CA GLY A 176 20.50 -0.52 -7.91
C GLY A 176 20.01 0.25 -6.68
N TYR A 177 18.92 -0.19 -6.03
CA TYR A 177 18.41 0.41 -4.80
C TYR A 177 18.76 -0.47 -3.60
N SER A 178 19.75 -0.07 -2.80
CA SER A 178 20.06 -0.81 -1.58
C SER A 178 18.96 -0.63 -0.53
N VAL A 179 18.56 -1.74 0.11
CA VAL A 179 17.66 -1.73 1.28
C VAL A 179 18.42 -1.86 2.59
N ILE A 180 19.75 -1.89 2.52
CA ILE A 180 20.67 -2.00 3.67
C ILE A 180 21.47 -0.71 3.75
N ALA A 181 21.35 0.02 4.86
CA ALA A 181 22.01 1.31 5.08
C ALA A 181 23.53 1.31 4.91
N ALA A 182 24.17 0.16 5.13
CA ALA A 182 25.63 0.03 5.03
C ALA A 182 26.15 -0.09 3.58
N LEU A 183 25.27 -0.20 2.59
CA LEU A 183 25.62 -0.39 1.17
C LEU A 183 25.25 0.82 0.29
N ASN A 184 24.85 1.93 0.89
CA ASN A 184 24.54 3.21 0.23
C ASN A 184 25.67 4.23 0.44
#